data_7b47756c89bdbf62ed4f81cb5a910775
#
_entry.id   7b47756c89bdbf62ed4f81cb5a910775
#
_cell.length_a   1.000
_cell.length_b   1.000
_cell.length_c   1.000
_cell.angle_alpha   90.00
_cell.angle_beta   90.00
_cell.angle_gamma   90.00
#
_symmetry.space_group_name_H-M   'P 1'
#
loop_
_entity.id
_entity.type
_entity.pdbx_description
1 polymer ?
#
loop_
_entity_poly.entity_id
_entity_poly.type
_entity_poly.pdbx_seq_one_letter_code
_entity_poly.pdbx_strand_id
1 'polypeptide(L)'
;MIINGFKSNLEALSSPVLSPPRSFSLTAYITVFNDLAKPLINSLIVVIPTAFISAFLGAMGAYFFYTLSYSFSKFSSTISDLLFSLIALATFIPYQATLIPLTRLIVSMGILDTYIGIIFAMLIFYIPTGALLMSMFISVIPRSLIEAAKIDGTGDLKIFMKIVLPLSMPGFISTLIFIIIQSWNNFFIPLILITTPNMRLVSVAVQSYTGGYGTLYNDTFAAAMIASIVPLAIFIFLGRYFIRGLIALGGGKGV
;
A
#
# COMPACT_ATOMS: atom_id res chain seq x y z
N MET A 1 -11.12 -18.07 11.30
CA MET A 1 -11.92 -17.41 10.26
C MET A 1 -12.38 -18.40 9.19
N ILE A 2 -11.51 -19.10 8.46
CA ILE A 2 -11.87 -20.00 7.35
C ILE A 2 -12.97 -20.99 7.77
N ILE A 3 -12.73 -21.76 8.85
CA ILE A 3 -13.65 -22.80 9.33
C ILE A 3 -15.05 -22.24 9.67
N ASN A 4 -15.12 -21.05 10.24
CA ASN A 4 -16.38 -20.47 10.72
C ASN A 4 -17.28 -19.95 9.58
N GLY A 5 -16.72 -19.62 8.42
CA GLY A 5 -17.52 -19.29 7.23
C GLY A 5 -18.25 -20.50 6.62
N PHE A 6 -17.86 -21.73 6.97
CA PHE A 6 -18.56 -22.96 6.55
C PHE A 6 -19.63 -23.43 7.53
N LYS A 7 -19.73 -22.79 8.71
CA LYS A 7 -20.76 -23.10 9.72
C LYS A 7 -22.08 -22.43 9.41
N SER A 8 -23.17 -22.92 10.01
CA SER A 8 -24.41 -22.16 10.08
C SER A 8 -24.22 -20.92 10.99
N ASN A 9 -25.07 -19.90 10.84
CA ASN A 9 -24.98 -18.68 11.66
C ASN A 9 -25.04 -18.98 13.18
N LEU A 10 -25.97 -19.85 13.60
CA LEU A 10 -26.09 -20.26 15.01
C LEU A 10 -24.86 -20.99 15.49
N GLU A 11 -24.28 -21.84 14.67
CA GLU A 11 -23.06 -22.58 15.01
C GLU A 11 -21.84 -21.65 15.07
N ALA A 12 -21.73 -20.70 14.14
CA ALA A 12 -20.64 -19.71 14.14
C ALA A 12 -20.65 -18.83 15.39
N LEU A 13 -21.85 -18.57 15.96
CA LEU A 13 -22.04 -17.80 17.17
C LEU A 13 -21.78 -18.61 18.45
N SER A 14 -22.25 -19.87 18.51
CA SER A 14 -22.34 -20.65 19.76
C SER A 14 -21.23 -21.69 19.94
N SER A 15 -20.53 -22.09 18.86
CA SER A 15 -19.49 -23.12 18.93
C SER A 15 -18.11 -22.52 19.15
N PRO A 16 -17.14 -23.30 19.71
CA PRO A 16 -15.76 -22.89 19.79
C PRO A 16 -15.20 -22.50 18.41
N VAL A 17 -14.39 -21.44 18.35
CA VAL A 17 -13.88 -20.87 17.09
C VAL A 17 -13.10 -21.86 16.24
N LEU A 18 -12.41 -22.82 16.86
CA LEU A 18 -11.60 -23.81 16.16
C LEU A 18 -12.32 -25.15 15.93
N SER A 19 -13.58 -25.31 16.40
CA SER A 19 -14.32 -26.55 16.16
C SER A 19 -14.66 -26.72 14.68
N PRO A 20 -14.60 -27.93 14.12
CA PRO A 20 -15.05 -28.18 12.75
C PRO A 20 -16.56 -27.94 12.63
N PRO A 21 -17.06 -27.59 11.43
CA PRO A 21 -18.49 -27.43 11.20
C PRO A 21 -19.22 -28.76 11.37
N ARG A 22 -20.38 -28.75 12.01
CA ARG A 22 -21.26 -29.94 12.10
C ARG A 22 -21.90 -30.26 10.76
N SER A 23 -22.24 -29.21 9.98
CA SER A 23 -22.69 -29.31 8.61
C SER A 23 -21.88 -28.35 7.75
N PHE A 24 -21.20 -28.87 6.72
CA PHE A 24 -20.41 -28.07 5.80
C PHE A 24 -21.34 -27.33 4.82
N SER A 25 -21.29 -25.99 4.81
CA SER A 25 -22.06 -25.17 3.90
C SER A 25 -21.19 -24.10 3.21
N LEU A 26 -21.31 -23.99 1.88
CA LEU A 26 -20.67 -22.98 1.07
C LEU A 26 -21.52 -21.71 0.90
N THR A 27 -22.75 -21.72 1.40
CA THR A 27 -23.73 -20.65 1.15
C THR A 27 -23.21 -19.27 1.50
N ALA A 28 -22.61 -19.10 2.69
CA ALA A 28 -22.02 -17.85 3.12
C ALA A 28 -20.95 -17.34 2.14
N TYR A 29 -20.02 -18.22 1.73
CA TYR A 29 -18.98 -17.85 0.78
C TYR A 29 -19.52 -17.46 -0.59
N ILE A 30 -20.52 -18.17 -1.12
CA ILE A 30 -21.13 -17.88 -2.43
C ILE A 30 -21.86 -16.54 -2.37
N THR A 31 -22.70 -16.33 -1.36
CA THR A 31 -23.47 -15.09 -1.20
C THR A 31 -22.52 -13.90 -1.05
N VAL A 32 -21.59 -13.97 -0.13
CA VAL A 32 -20.64 -12.90 0.16
C VAL A 32 -19.71 -12.64 -1.02
N PHE A 33 -19.27 -13.68 -1.75
CA PHE A 33 -18.43 -13.49 -2.93
C PHE A 33 -19.16 -12.70 -4.02
N ASN A 34 -20.45 -12.99 -4.27
CA ASN A 34 -21.26 -12.25 -5.25
C ASN A 34 -21.35 -10.76 -4.87
N ASP A 35 -21.53 -10.46 -3.59
CA ASP A 35 -21.64 -9.09 -3.10
C ASP A 35 -20.28 -8.36 -3.12
N LEU A 36 -19.19 -9.05 -2.81
CA LEU A 36 -17.85 -8.47 -2.72
C LEU A 36 -17.09 -8.49 -4.05
N ALA A 37 -17.55 -9.19 -5.07
CA ALA A 37 -16.85 -9.27 -6.37
C ALA A 37 -16.57 -7.89 -6.97
N LYS A 38 -17.57 -7.02 -7.00
CA LYS A 38 -17.44 -5.64 -7.49
C LYS A 38 -16.51 -4.79 -6.59
N PRO A 39 -16.69 -4.74 -5.26
CA PRO A 39 -15.74 -4.09 -4.34
C PRO A 39 -14.29 -4.57 -4.46
N LEU A 40 -14.04 -5.86 -4.68
CA LEU A 40 -12.70 -6.40 -4.91
C LEU A 40 -12.07 -5.81 -6.18
N ILE A 41 -12.81 -5.78 -7.29
CA ILE A 41 -12.35 -5.19 -8.56
C ILE A 41 -12.08 -3.69 -8.36
N ASN A 42 -12.99 -2.97 -7.71
CA ASN A 42 -12.82 -1.54 -7.42
C ASN A 42 -11.53 -1.29 -6.61
N SER A 43 -11.27 -2.13 -5.60
CA SER A 43 -10.04 -2.04 -4.81
C SER A 43 -8.79 -2.27 -5.65
N LEU A 44 -8.79 -3.24 -6.56
CA LEU A 44 -7.66 -3.48 -7.47
C LEU A 44 -7.43 -2.28 -8.41
N ILE A 45 -8.50 -1.68 -8.96
CA ILE A 45 -8.43 -0.49 -9.82
C ILE A 45 -7.78 0.69 -9.10
N VAL A 46 -7.99 0.83 -7.80
CA VAL A 46 -7.43 1.92 -6.99
C VAL A 46 -6.03 1.58 -6.45
N VAL A 47 -5.88 0.40 -5.87
CA VAL A 47 -4.67 0.01 -5.12
C VAL A 47 -3.48 -0.19 -6.03
N ILE A 48 -3.66 -0.84 -7.20
CA ILE A 48 -2.54 -1.13 -8.11
C ILE A 48 -1.89 0.16 -8.63
N PRO A 49 -2.63 1.12 -9.22
CA PRO A 49 -2.04 2.38 -9.66
C PRO A 49 -1.45 3.18 -8.49
N THR A 50 -2.15 3.25 -7.35
CA THR A 50 -1.66 3.96 -6.16
C THR A 50 -0.29 3.43 -5.74
N ALA A 51 -0.16 2.11 -5.60
CA ALA A 51 1.08 1.50 -5.14
C ALA A 51 2.22 1.69 -6.15
N PHE A 52 1.95 1.48 -7.43
CA PHE A 52 2.96 1.63 -8.46
C PHE A 52 3.46 3.09 -8.57
N ILE A 53 2.53 4.04 -8.66
CA ILE A 53 2.87 5.48 -8.76
C ILE A 53 3.62 5.93 -7.51
N SER A 54 3.16 5.53 -6.31
CA SER A 54 3.81 5.91 -5.05
C SER A 54 5.21 5.31 -4.92
N ALA A 55 5.40 4.03 -5.26
CA ALA A 55 6.71 3.40 -5.22
C ALA A 55 7.66 4.02 -6.25
N PHE A 56 7.18 4.31 -7.45
CA PHE A 56 7.98 4.87 -8.53
C PHE A 56 8.39 6.32 -8.26
N LEU A 57 7.43 7.19 -7.94
CA LEU A 57 7.71 8.59 -7.61
C LEU A 57 8.49 8.71 -6.29
N GLY A 58 8.20 7.82 -5.33
CA GLY A 58 8.99 7.71 -4.10
C GLY A 58 10.45 7.35 -4.38
N ALA A 59 10.70 6.38 -5.27
CA ALA A 59 12.06 6.01 -5.68
C ALA A 59 12.78 7.16 -6.40
N MET A 60 12.09 7.89 -7.28
CA MET A 60 12.63 9.09 -7.93
C MET A 60 13.01 10.16 -6.90
N GLY A 61 12.11 10.43 -5.94
CA GLY A 61 12.35 11.38 -4.86
C GLY A 61 13.53 10.96 -3.98
N ALA A 62 13.59 9.70 -3.57
CA ALA A 62 14.72 9.16 -2.79
C ALA A 62 16.06 9.28 -3.54
N TYR A 63 16.08 8.99 -4.84
CA TYR A 63 17.26 9.16 -5.67
C TYR A 63 17.69 10.64 -5.77
N PHE A 64 16.72 11.54 -6.00
CA PHE A 64 16.99 12.98 -6.06
C PHE A 64 17.63 13.48 -4.76
N PHE A 65 17.07 13.18 -3.61
CA PHE A 65 17.62 13.58 -2.31
C PHE A 65 18.96 12.90 -2.03
N TYR A 66 19.15 11.64 -2.44
CA TYR A 66 20.42 10.95 -2.34
C TYR A 66 21.52 11.66 -3.13
N THR A 67 21.26 12.07 -4.38
CA THR A 67 22.25 12.78 -5.19
C THR A 67 22.51 14.19 -4.68
N LEU A 68 21.50 14.87 -4.17
CA LEU A 68 21.61 16.23 -3.66
C LEU A 68 22.36 16.30 -2.32
N SER A 69 22.23 15.28 -1.46
CA SER A 69 22.94 15.21 -0.16
C SER A 69 24.45 15.13 -0.32
N TYR A 70 24.96 14.76 -1.50
CA TYR A 70 26.38 14.69 -1.84
C TYR A 70 26.84 15.78 -2.79
N SER A 71 26.08 16.85 -2.92
CA SER A 71 26.50 18.04 -3.66
C SER A 71 27.72 18.67 -3.02
N PHE A 72 28.62 19.25 -3.84
CA PHE A 72 29.80 20.00 -3.37
C PHE A 72 29.44 21.18 -2.48
N SER A 73 28.22 21.70 -2.57
CA SER A 73 27.72 22.76 -1.74
C SER A 73 27.15 22.22 -0.42
N LYS A 74 27.76 22.57 0.71
CA LYS A 74 27.24 22.28 2.05
C LYS A 74 25.80 22.79 2.24
N PHE A 75 25.46 23.90 1.63
CA PHE A 75 24.11 24.47 1.67
C PHE A 75 23.09 23.54 1.01
N SER A 76 23.39 23.02 -0.19
CA SER A 76 22.51 22.07 -0.90
C SER A 76 22.34 20.77 -0.12
N SER A 77 23.41 20.24 0.47
CA SER A 77 23.36 19.04 1.29
C SER A 77 22.47 19.23 2.52
N THR A 78 22.66 20.31 3.28
CA THR A 78 21.86 20.60 4.48
C THR A 78 20.36 20.78 4.13
N ILE A 79 20.04 21.49 3.03
CA ILE A 79 18.66 21.64 2.58
C ILE A 79 18.07 20.30 2.18
N SER A 80 18.82 19.46 1.46
CA SER A 80 18.38 18.11 1.08
C SER A 80 18.01 17.28 2.29
N ASP A 81 18.89 17.23 3.29
CA ASP A 81 18.68 16.45 4.51
C ASP A 81 17.48 16.97 5.31
N LEU A 82 17.30 18.30 5.38
CA LEU A 82 16.14 18.92 6.03
C LEU A 82 14.84 18.57 5.32
N LEU A 83 14.78 18.76 4.00
CA LEU A 83 13.58 18.48 3.22
C LEU A 83 13.23 17.00 3.25
N PHE A 84 14.22 16.12 3.12
CA PHE A 84 13.97 14.67 3.23
C PHE A 84 13.50 14.28 4.63
N SER A 85 14.06 14.88 5.68
CA SER A 85 13.59 14.67 7.05
C SER A 85 12.16 15.12 7.27
N LEU A 86 11.73 16.24 6.67
CA LEU A 86 10.34 16.69 6.69
C LEU A 86 9.41 15.72 5.98
N ILE A 87 9.81 15.18 4.81
CA ILE A 87 9.06 14.14 4.11
C ILE A 87 8.94 12.87 4.97
N ALA A 88 10.04 12.45 5.61
CA ALA A 88 10.03 11.31 6.50
C ALA A 88 9.09 11.52 7.70
N LEU A 89 9.15 12.71 8.33
CA LEU A 89 8.25 13.06 9.43
C LEU A 89 6.79 13.07 9.01
N ALA A 90 6.48 13.50 7.78
CA ALA A 90 5.11 13.50 7.26
C ALA A 90 4.48 12.10 7.23
N THR A 91 5.29 11.04 7.12
CA THR A 91 4.77 9.65 7.13
C THR A 91 4.24 9.21 8.49
N PHE A 92 4.66 9.87 9.57
CA PHE A 92 4.21 9.58 10.94
C PHE A 92 2.96 10.36 11.35
N ILE A 93 2.52 11.33 10.57
CA ILE A 93 1.29 12.08 10.85
C ILE A 93 0.10 11.15 10.65
N PRO A 94 -0.79 10.99 11.66
CA PRO A 94 -2.00 10.21 11.50
C PRO A 94 -2.87 10.82 10.40
N TYR A 95 -3.01 10.12 9.28
CA TYR A 95 -3.78 10.62 8.14
C TYR A 95 -5.24 10.90 8.49
N GLN A 96 -5.77 10.26 9.54
CA GLN A 96 -7.12 10.49 10.04
C GLN A 96 -7.34 11.95 10.47
N ALA A 97 -6.31 12.61 11.00
CA ALA A 97 -6.37 14.01 11.39
C ALA A 97 -6.53 14.96 10.17
N THR A 98 -6.15 14.49 9.00
CA THR A 98 -6.17 15.29 7.76
C THR A 98 -7.38 15.01 6.87
N LEU A 99 -8.31 14.12 7.27
CA LEU A 99 -9.44 13.72 6.44
C LEU A 99 -10.35 14.88 6.05
N ILE A 100 -10.61 15.84 6.95
CA ILE A 100 -11.44 17.02 6.65
C ILE A 100 -10.77 17.92 5.58
N PRO A 101 -9.52 18.39 5.76
CA PRO A 101 -8.87 19.21 4.73
C PRO A 101 -8.65 18.41 3.43
N LEU A 102 -8.37 17.12 3.49
CA LEU A 102 -8.26 16.25 2.32
C LEU A 102 -9.57 16.22 1.53
N THR A 103 -10.70 16.00 2.19
CA THR A 103 -12.01 15.97 1.54
C THR A 103 -12.31 17.31 0.87
N ARG A 104 -12.03 18.43 1.55
CA ARG A 104 -12.20 19.78 0.96
C ARG A 104 -11.35 19.96 -0.30
N LEU A 105 -10.12 19.48 -0.29
CA LEU A 105 -9.23 19.52 -1.46
C LEU A 105 -9.84 18.71 -2.63
N ILE A 106 -10.26 17.48 -2.38
CA ILE A 106 -10.84 16.59 -3.40
C ILE A 106 -12.14 17.19 -3.98
N VAL A 107 -12.98 17.78 -3.13
CA VAL A 107 -14.20 18.50 -3.56
C VAL A 107 -13.85 19.70 -4.42
N SER A 108 -12.88 20.53 -4.01
CA SER A 108 -12.47 21.72 -4.78
C SER A 108 -11.87 21.37 -6.15
N MET A 109 -11.29 20.17 -6.29
CA MET A 109 -10.78 19.65 -7.56
C MET A 109 -11.88 19.02 -8.44
N GLY A 110 -13.11 18.86 -7.93
CA GLY A 110 -14.23 18.26 -8.66
C GLY A 110 -14.08 16.74 -8.91
N ILE A 111 -13.25 16.05 -8.13
CA ILE A 111 -12.97 14.60 -8.29
C ILE A 111 -13.51 13.76 -7.12
N LEU A 112 -14.41 14.32 -6.30
CA LEU A 112 -15.11 13.54 -5.27
C LEU A 112 -15.94 12.43 -5.93
N ASP A 113 -16.10 11.32 -5.22
CA ASP A 113 -16.84 10.13 -5.70
C ASP A 113 -16.31 9.54 -7.02
N THR A 114 -14.98 9.58 -7.20
CA THR A 114 -14.29 8.99 -8.35
C THR A 114 -13.10 8.15 -7.92
N TYR A 115 -12.71 7.15 -8.72
CA TYR A 115 -11.48 6.39 -8.47
C TYR A 115 -10.23 7.27 -8.52
N ILE A 116 -10.20 8.26 -9.39
CA ILE A 116 -9.09 9.23 -9.50
C ILE A 116 -8.97 10.02 -8.20
N GLY A 117 -10.08 10.44 -7.60
CA GLY A 117 -10.09 11.14 -6.31
C GLY A 117 -9.48 10.32 -5.19
N ILE A 118 -9.83 9.03 -5.09
CA ILE A 118 -9.24 8.13 -4.08
C ILE A 118 -7.75 7.92 -4.35
N ILE A 119 -7.38 7.63 -5.60
CA ILE A 119 -5.97 7.42 -5.99
C ILE A 119 -5.16 8.66 -5.61
N PHE A 120 -5.62 9.85 -6.01
CA PHE A 120 -4.94 11.11 -5.70
C PHE A 120 -4.80 11.33 -4.19
N ALA A 121 -5.87 11.11 -3.44
CA ALA A 121 -5.86 11.22 -1.98
C ALA A 121 -4.84 10.26 -1.34
N MET A 122 -4.79 9.02 -1.80
CA MET A 122 -3.84 8.03 -1.31
C MET A 122 -2.39 8.35 -1.70
N LEU A 123 -2.15 8.91 -2.88
CA LEU A 123 -0.81 9.31 -3.34
C LEU A 123 -0.17 10.35 -2.41
N ILE A 124 -0.95 11.27 -1.84
CA ILE A 124 -0.46 12.28 -0.89
C ILE A 124 0.27 11.62 0.30
N PHE A 125 -0.23 10.47 0.78
CA PHE A 125 0.36 9.77 1.93
C PHE A 125 1.39 8.71 1.53
N TYR A 126 1.16 8.03 0.40
CA TYR A 126 2.00 6.90 0.04
C TYR A 126 3.23 7.26 -0.80
N ILE A 127 3.29 8.42 -1.48
CA ILE A 127 4.53 8.89 -2.13
C ILE A 127 5.62 9.19 -1.10
N PRO A 128 5.38 9.94 -0.01
CA PRO A 128 6.35 10.12 1.06
C PRO A 128 6.82 8.79 1.69
N THR A 129 5.87 7.87 1.94
CA THR A 129 6.19 6.52 2.44
C THR A 129 7.07 5.76 1.46
N GLY A 130 6.76 5.82 0.17
CA GLY A 130 7.58 5.23 -0.88
C GLY A 130 8.99 5.81 -0.92
N ALA A 131 9.14 7.13 -0.78
CA ALA A 131 10.44 7.79 -0.73
C ALA A 131 11.26 7.36 0.49
N LEU A 132 10.62 7.29 1.66
CA LEU A 132 11.28 6.82 2.88
C LEU A 132 11.78 5.37 2.75
N LEU A 133 10.94 4.47 2.27
CA LEU A 133 11.34 3.06 2.10
C LEU A 133 12.43 2.91 1.03
N MET A 134 12.27 3.57 -0.11
CA MET A 134 13.26 3.49 -1.20
C MET A 134 14.61 4.11 -0.84
N SER A 135 14.64 5.13 0.03
CA SER A 135 15.91 5.73 0.47
C SER A 135 16.83 4.71 1.14
N MET A 136 16.26 3.75 1.87
CA MET A 136 17.04 2.69 2.52
C MET A 136 17.76 1.79 1.50
N PHE A 137 17.15 1.54 0.36
CA PHE A 137 17.71 0.68 -0.70
C PHE A 137 18.64 1.44 -1.64
N ILE A 138 18.34 2.71 -1.91
CA ILE A 138 19.16 3.55 -2.78
C ILE A 138 20.47 3.94 -2.09
N SER A 139 20.45 4.14 -0.77
CA SER A 139 21.66 4.50 0.01
C SER A 139 22.77 3.44 0.00
N VAL A 140 22.44 2.18 -0.32
CA VAL A 140 23.43 1.08 -0.42
C VAL A 140 24.11 1.03 -1.80
N ILE A 141 23.60 1.77 -2.79
CA ILE A 141 24.20 1.81 -4.14
C ILE A 141 25.51 2.60 -4.08
N PRO A 142 26.64 2.03 -4.58
CA PRO A 142 27.91 2.73 -4.60
C PRO A 142 27.85 4.03 -5.42
N ARG A 143 28.28 5.13 -4.82
CA ARG A 143 28.28 6.45 -5.48
C ARG A 143 29.12 6.48 -6.73
N SER A 144 30.24 5.75 -6.73
CA SER A 144 31.13 5.66 -7.89
C SER A 144 30.43 5.26 -9.17
N LEU A 145 29.37 4.44 -9.09
CA LEU A 145 28.56 4.08 -10.27
C LEU A 145 27.78 5.27 -10.82
N ILE A 146 27.23 6.10 -9.94
CA ILE A 146 26.48 7.30 -10.34
C ILE A 146 27.42 8.37 -10.87
N GLU A 147 28.56 8.57 -10.21
CA GLU A 147 29.60 9.54 -10.60
C GLU A 147 30.20 9.18 -11.95
N ALA A 148 30.58 7.91 -12.19
CA ALA A 148 31.06 7.44 -13.47
C ALA A 148 30.09 7.72 -14.61
N ALA A 149 28.80 7.41 -14.39
CA ALA A 149 27.74 7.67 -15.39
C ALA A 149 27.54 9.18 -15.66
N LYS A 150 27.75 10.04 -14.63
CA LYS A 150 27.71 11.51 -14.80
C LYS A 150 28.91 12.01 -15.59
N ILE A 151 30.12 11.45 -15.37
CA ILE A 151 31.32 11.79 -16.12
C ILE A 151 31.15 11.42 -17.60
N ASP A 152 30.45 10.29 -17.88
CA ASP A 152 30.08 9.87 -19.25
C ASP A 152 28.99 10.74 -19.89
N GLY A 153 28.55 11.82 -19.24
CA GLY A 153 27.54 12.75 -19.74
C GLY A 153 26.10 12.22 -19.68
N THR A 154 25.85 11.15 -18.90
CA THR A 154 24.51 10.58 -18.77
C THR A 154 23.67 11.44 -17.83
N GLY A 155 22.46 11.88 -18.30
CA GLY A 155 21.53 12.67 -17.49
C GLY A 155 20.89 11.87 -16.34
N ASP A 156 20.49 12.57 -15.27
CA ASP A 156 19.99 11.97 -14.01
C ASP A 156 18.82 11.00 -14.21
N LEU A 157 17.84 11.32 -15.06
CA LEU A 157 16.71 10.43 -15.33
C LEU A 157 17.15 9.10 -15.96
N LYS A 158 18.14 9.14 -16.86
CA LYS A 158 18.70 7.95 -17.52
C LYS A 158 19.50 7.12 -16.52
N ILE A 159 20.25 7.76 -15.62
CA ILE A 159 20.96 7.09 -14.50
C ILE A 159 19.95 6.41 -13.60
N PHE A 160 18.89 7.11 -13.19
CA PHE A 160 17.83 6.54 -12.39
C PHE A 160 17.23 5.29 -13.04
N MET A 161 16.78 5.40 -14.28
CA MET A 161 16.06 4.31 -14.97
C MET A 161 16.95 3.12 -15.33
N LYS A 162 18.24 3.36 -15.67
CA LYS A 162 19.12 2.31 -16.19
C LYS A 162 20.09 1.73 -15.15
N ILE A 163 20.35 2.45 -14.06
CA ILE A 163 21.30 2.02 -13.04
C ILE A 163 20.60 1.88 -11.68
N VAL A 164 20.04 2.98 -11.16
CA VAL A 164 19.54 3.02 -9.77
C VAL A 164 18.32 2.13 -9.59
N LEU A 165 17.30 2.28 -10.42
CA LEU A 165 16.06 1.51 -10.30
C LEU A 165 16.29 -0.01 -10.49
N PRO A 166 17.06 -0.49 -11.51
CA PRO A 166 17.38 -1.91 -11.61
C PRO A 166 18.18 -2.46 -10.43
N LEU A 167 19.17 -1.73 -9.93
CA LEU A 167 19.96 -2.16 -8.77
C LEU A 167 19.13 -2.18 -7.48
N SER A 168 18.18 -1.25 -7.33
CA SER A 168 17.25 -1.20 -6.20
C SER A 168 15.96 -2.01 -6.41
N MET A 169 15.85 -2.82 -7.46
CA MET A 169 14.63 -3.55 -7.80
C MET A 169 14.08 -4.41 -6.65
N PRO A 170 14.89 -5.14 -5.85
CA PRO A 170 14.38 -5.85 -4.68
C PRO A 170 13.70 -4.91 -3.67
N GLY A 171 14.28 -3.73 -3.46
CA GLY A 171 13.69 -2.67 -2.63
C GLY A 171 12.40 -2.09 -3.22
N PHE A 172 12.39 -1.87 -4.53
CA PHE A 172 11.21 -1.38 -5.23
C PHE A 172 10.02 -2.34 -5.09
N ILE A 173 10.26 -3.64 -5.30
CA ILE A 173 9.21 -4.67 -5.12
C ILE A 173 8.76 -4.73 -3.65
N SER A 174 9.68 -4.63 -2.69
CA SER A 174 9.33 -4.62 -1.27
C SER A 174 8.47 -3.40 -0.90
N THR A 175 8.82 -2.23 -1.40
CA THR A 175 8.05 -0.99 -1.24
C THR A 175 6.67 -1.09 -1.88
N LEU A 176 6.60 -1.65 -3.10
CA LEU A 176 5.35 -1.88 -3.80
C LEU A 176 4.41 -2.79 -2.99
N ILE A 177 4.90 -3.93 -2.50
CA ILE A 177 4.13 -4.87 -1.67
C ILE A 177 3.62 -4.15 -0.41
N PHE A 178 4.49 -3.41 0.27
CA PHE A 178 4.11 -2.67 1.47
C PHE A 178 2.97 -1.69 1.20
N ILE A 179 3.09 -0.88 0.14
CA ILE A 179 2.06 0.11 -0.20
C ILE A 179 0.77 -0.56 -0.66
N ILE A 180 0.82 -1.69 -1.40
CA ILE A 180 -0.38 -2.46 -1.76
C ILE A 180 -1.13 -2.89 -0.49
N ILE A 181 -0.42 -3.48 0.48
CA ILE A 181 -1.06 -3.96 1.72
C ILE A 181 -1.65 -2.79 2.51
N GLN A 182 -0.94 -1.68 2.64
CA GLN A 182 -1.41 -0.50 3.35
C GLN A 182 -2.62 0.16 2.67
N SER A 183 -2.59 0.32 1.35
CA SER A 183 -3.69 0.92 0.60
C SER A 183 -4.92 0.00 0.50
N TRP A 184 -4.71 -1.33 0.42
CA TRP A 184 -5.78 -2.33 0.47
C TRP A 184 -6.58 -2.27 1.78
N ASN A 185 -5.86 -2.14 2.90
CA ASN A 185 -6.46 -2.06 4.22
C ASN A 185 -6.94 -0.66 4.61
N ASN A 186 -6.72 0.34 3.74
CA ASN A 186 -7.18 1.70 4.04
C ASN A 186 -8.71 1.77 4.00
N PHE A 187 -9.29 2.13 5.14
CA PHE A 187 -10.75 2.17 5.34
C PHE A 187 -11.31 3.60 5.25
N PHE A 188 -10.67 4.55 5.93
CA PHE A 188 -11.26 5.88 6.11
C PHE A 188 -11.26 6.75 4.86
N ILE A 189 -10.19 6.69 4.03
CA ILE A 189 -10.14 7.48 2.80
C ILE A 189 -11.28 7.08 1.85
N PRO A 190 -11.47 5.79 1.48
CA PRO A 190 -12.58 5.42 0.61
C PRO A 190 -13.94 5.58 1.28
N LEU A 191 -14.06 5.42 2.61
CA LEU A 191 -15.31 5.63 3.33
C LEU A 191 -15.84 7.05 3.17
N ILE A 192 -14.96 8.04 3.19
CA ILE A 192 -15.35 9.46 3.14
C ILE A 192 -15.46 9.97 1.71
N LEU A 193 -14.63 9.47 0.79
CA LEU A 193 -14.56 9.98 -0.57
C LEU A 193 -15.50 9.30 -1.55
N ILE A 194 -16.06 8.12 -1.24
CA ILE A 194 -16.99 7.38 -2.10
C ILE A 194 -18.36 7.32 -1.44
N THR A 195 -19.34 7.88 -2.15
CA THR A 195 -20.75 7.86 -1.77
C THR A 195 -21.57 6.87 -2.61
N THR A 196 -21.17 6.65 -3.87
CA THR A 196 -21.83 5.71 -4.80
C THR A 196 -21.60 4.25 -4.38
N PRO A 197 -22.66 3.46 -4.09
CA PRO A 197 -22.51 2.08 -3.61
C PRO A 197 -21.69 1.18 -4.53
N ASN A 198 -21.89 1.30 -5.86
CA ASN A 198 -21.20 0.48 -6.86
C ASN A 198 -19.69 0.78 -6.99
N MET A 199 -19.21 1.85 -6.37
CA MET A 199 -17.79 2.24 -6.37
C MET A 199 -17.09 1.92 -5.06
N ARG A 200 -17.77 1.39 -4.06
CA ARG A 200 -17.18 1.04 -2.76
C ARG A 200 -16.01 0.09 -2.92
N LEU A 201 -14.97 0.31 -2.13
CA LEU A 201 -13.82 -0.57 -2.03
C LEU A 201 -14.12 -1.70 -1.05
N VAL A 202 -13.37 -2.80 -1.15
CA VAL A 202 -13.57 -4.00 -0.32
C VAL A 202 -13.44 -3.70 1.17
N SER A 203 -12.51 -2.83 1.58
CA SER A 203 -12.32 -2.43 2.98
C SER A 203 -13.59 -1.81 3.59
N VAL A 204 -14.34 -1.02 2.81
CA VAL A 204 -15.60 -0.41 3.22
C VAL A 204 -16.75 -1.41 3.11
N ALA A 205 -16.78 -2.22 2.04
CA ALA A 205 -17.86 -3.18 1.81
C ALA A 205 -17.90 -4.27 2.91
N VAL A 206 -16.75 -4.75 3.38
CA VAL A 206 -16.67 -5.74 4.48
C VAL A 206 -17.29 -5.21 5.77
N GLN A 207 -17.25 -3.90 6.01
CA GLN A 207 -17.85 -3.30 7.21
C GLN A 207 -19.37 -3.54 7.30
N SER A 208 -20.06 -3.68 6.17
CA SER A 208 -21.51 -3.98 6.18
C SER A 208 -21.84 -5.34 6.78
N TYR A 209 -20.88 -6.25 6.86
CA TYR A 209 -21.02 -7.57 7.50
C TYR A 209 -20.64 -7.55 8.99
N THR A 210 -20.16 -6.42 9.53
CA THR A 210 -19.74 -6.29 10.91
C THR A 210 -20.65 -5.32 11.66
N GLY A 211 -21.39 -5.82 12.65
CA GLY A 211 -22.09 -4.99 13.61
C GLY A 211 -23.44 -4.43 13.13
N GLY A 212 -24.51 -5.09 13.51
CA GLY A 212 -25.88 -4.65 13.37
C GLY A 212 -26.87 -5.68 13.93
N TYR A 213 -28.11 -5.28 14.16
CA TYR A 213 -29.19 -6.24 14.43
C TYR A 213 -29.33 -7.16 13.22
N GLY A 214 -29.18 -8.48 13.45
CA GLY A 214 -29.26 -9.49 12.38
C GLY A 214 -27.93 -9.83 11.70
N THR A 215 -26.80 -9.46 12.28
CA THR A 215 -25.47 -9.86 11.76
C THR A 215 -25.37 -11.37 11.64
N LEU A 216 -25.07 -11.84 10.42
CA LEU A 216 -24.75 -13.23 10.14
C LEU A 216 -23.27 -13.45 10.34
N TYR A 217 -22.89 -14.12 11.45
CA TYR A 217 -21.47 -14.30 11.82
C TYR A 217 -20.71 -15.16 10.81
N ASN A 218 -21.33 -16.16 10.22
CA ASN A 218 -20.75 -16.95 9.15
C ASN A 218 -20.40 -16.09 7.93
N ASP A 219 -21.29 -15.14 7.56
CA ASP A 219 -21.06 -14.20 6.44
C ASP A 219 -19.95 -13.20 6.78
N THR A 220 -19.88 -12.74 8.04
CA THR A 220 -18.79 -11.89 8.52
C THR A 220 -17.43 -12.59 8.37
N PHE A 221 -17.34 -13.87 8.76
CA PHE A 221 -16.11 -14.65 8.62
C PHE A 221 -15.77 -14.91 7.14
N ALA A 222 -16.78 -15.20 6.31
CA ALA A 222 -16.60 -15.37 4.88
C ALA A 222 -16.12 -14.07 4.21
N ALA A 223 -16.70 -12.91 4.56
CA ALA A 223 -16.31 -11.60 4.04
C ALA A 223 -14.86 -11.25 4.39
N ALA A 224 -14.49 -11.44 5.66
CA ALA A 224 -13.12 -11.19 6.10
C ALA A 224 -12.12 -12.11 5.37
N MET A 225 -12.47 -13.38 5.13
CA MET A 225 -11.63 -14.32 4.41
C MET A 225 -11.48 -13.94 2.95
N ILE A 226 -12.59 -13.65 2.26
CA ILE A 226 -12.59 -13.25 0.84
C ILE A 226 -11.77 -11.97 0.65
N ALA A 227 -11.93 -10.97 1.51
CA ALA A 227 -11.16 -9.73 1.45
C ALA A 227 -9.65 -9.95 1.68
N SER A 228 -9.28 -10.98 2.45
CA SER A 228 -7.90 -11.32 2.75
C SER A 228 -7.20 -12.10 1.63
N ILE A 229 -7.92 -12.64 0.65
CA ILE A 229 -7.34 -13.47 -0.43
C ILE A 229 -6.29 -12.68 -1.22
N VAL A 230 -6.58 -11.43 -1.56
CA VAL A 230 -5.66 -10.61 -2.39
C VAL A 230 -4.36 -10.28 -1.64
N PRO A 231 -4.36 -9.74 -0.40
CA PRO A 231 -3.13 -9.55 0.36
C PRO A 231 -2.35 -10.84 0.60
N LEU A 232 -3.04 -11.95 0.89
CA LEU A 232 -2.40 -13.26 1.09
C LEU A 232 -1.76 -13.76 -0.21
N ALA A 233 -2.45 -13.66 -1.35
CA ALA A 233 -1.89 -14.04 -2.64
C ALA A 233 -0.63 -13.22 -2.97
N ILE A 234 -0.69 -11.90 -2.79
CA ILE A 234 0.45 -11.01 -2.99
C ILE A 234 1.62 -11.43 -2.10
N PHE A 235 1.38 -11.72 -0.82
CA PHE A 235 2.42 -12.17 0.10
C PHE A 235 3.01 -13.52 -0.30
N ILE A 236 2.19 -14.49 -0.69
CA ILE A 236 2.66 -15.82 -1.11
C ILE A 236 3.52 -15.74 -2.37
N PHE A 237 3.09 -14.98 -3.40
CA PHE A 237 3.81 -14.92 -4.67
C PHE A 237 5.00 -13.97 -4.65
N LEU A 238 4.90 -12.84 -3.96
CA LEU A 238 5.92 -11.80 -3.95
C LEU A 238 6.74 -11.73 -2.64
N GLY A 239 6.34 -12.43 -1.59
CA GLY A 239 6.99 -12.38 -0.26
C GLY A 239 8.48 -12.77 -0.29
N ARG A 240 8.88 -13.66 -1.20
CA ARG A 240 10.30 -13.97 -1.43
C ARG A 240 11.15 -12.74 -1.80
N TYR A 241 10.59 -11.79 -2.52
CA TYR A 241 11.28 -10.55 -2.87
C TYR A 241 11.35 -9.60 -1.69
N PHE A 242 10.30 -9.56 -0.88
CA PHE A 242 10.28 -8.79 0.37
C PHE A 242 11.38 -9.25 1.34
N ILE A 243 11.50 -10.56 1.54
CA ILE A 243 12.57 -11.14 2.40
C ILE A 243 13.96 -10.83 1.84
N ARG A 244 14.17 -10.97 0.53
CA ARG A 244 15.45 -10.63 -0.11
C ARG A 244 15.80 -9.15 0.04
N GLY A 245 14.81 -8.26 -0.07
CA GLY A 245 14.99 -6.83 0.18
C GLY A 245 15.47 -6.55 1.60
N LEU A 246 14.83 -7.16 2.61
CA LEU A 246 15.24 -7.00 4.01
C LEU A 246 16.65 -7.54 4.30
N ILE A 247 17.00 -8.69 3.72
CA ILE A 247 18.34 -9.30 3.87
C ILE A 247 19.41 -8.38 3.23
N ALA A 248 19.13 -7.78 2.07
CA ALA A 248 20.05 -6.86 1.42
C ALA A 248 20.36 -5.63 2.30
N LEU A 249 19.39 -5.15 3.10
CA LEU A 249 19.60 -4.07 4.06
C LEU A 249 20.39 -4.52 5.30
N GLY A 250 20.21 -5.77 5.74
CA GLY A 250 20.89 -6.34 6.91
C GLY A 250 22.33 -6.78 6.64
N GLY A 251 22.62 -7.27 5.42
CA GLY A 251 23.93 -7.79 5.03
C GLY A 251 25.01 -6.73 4.79
N GLY A 252 24.63 -5.46 4.68
CA GLY A 252 25.60 -4.35 4.50
C GLY A 252 26.34 -3.91 5.79
N LYS A 253 26.09 -4.55 6.93
CA LYS A 253 26.72 -4.20 8.23
C LYS A 253 27.72 -5.24 8.75
N GLY A 254 28.14 -6.17 7.91
CA GLY A 254 29.05 -7.22 8.32
C GLY A 254 30.09 -7.54 7.25
N VAL A 255 31.10 -6.70 7.08
CA VAL A 255 32.53 -7.01 6.87
C VAL A 255 33.30 -5.72 7.11
#